data_fd2eef757fdf67a7d34f8ad7facd22a2
#
_entry.id   fd2eef757fdf67a7d34f8ad7facd22a2
#
_cell.length_a   1.000
_cell.length_b   1.000
_cell.length_c   1.000
_cell.angle_alpha   90.00
_cell.angle_beta   90.00
_cell.angle_gamma   90.00
#
_symmetry.space_group_name_H-M   'P 1'
#
loop_
_entity.id
_entity.type
_entity.pdbx_description
1 polymer ?
#
loop_
_entity_poly.entity_id
_entity_poly.type
_entity_poly.pdbx_seq_one_letter_code
_entity_poly.pdbx_strand_id
1 'polypeptide(L)'
;MKIIITGASGLIGKRLCKVLKQDGFDIEFLKRHDYNNTIEEKDWLSRKNIFWSNPEILENADAVVHLAGANVARPWTKAYKKEVLESRTIGTTALMQACSACSNPPKHIISASGIGYYAESAPNTLTEESSMGDGFLAEVCKGWEESLFNNNTKEIPLSVVRTGLVLSNKSKIVEAAKIQFLLSGMVGSVGNHRSRWSWIHIVDLCNLYIALIDGTLQPGIYNGVAPNPCTQGEFGKAFERHPAFKSPKYLIYLQLQFWAAKQLNGLIRFLGIQKRPIIPEWVIKLAWGERSAIALTNQNVSAKKTLDTGFCYQYPTIESAMDHLHTHNDC
;
A
#
# COMPACT_ATOMS: atom_id res chain seq x y z
N MET A 1 25.82 -5.03 0.44
CA MET A 1 24.86 -5.71 -0.43
C MET A 1 24.38 -4.73 -1.48
N LYS A 2 24.33 -5.16 -2.74
CA LYS A 2 23.81 -4.38 -3.88
C LYS A 2 22.31 -4.65 -4.05
N ILE A 3 21.51 -3.61 -3.84
CA ILE A 3 20.04 -3.70 -3.87
C ILE A 3 19.50 -2.87 -5.02
N ILE A 4 18.74 -3.49 -5.90
CA ILE A 4 18.11 -2.82 -7.03
C ILE A 4 16.63 -2.55 -6.69
N ILE A 5 16.18 -1.31 -6.88
CA ILE A 5 14.81 -0.93 -6.54
C ILE A 5 14.09 -0.36 -7.76
N THR A 6 12.92 -0.92 -8.07
CA THR A 6 11.96 -0.29 -8.98
C THR A 6 10.88 0.42 -8.17
N GLY A 7 10.31 1.50 -8.70
CA GLY A 7 9.25 2.24 -7.98
C GLY A 7 9.74 3.04 -6.77
N ALA A 8 11.03 3.38 -6.70
CA ALA A 8 11.65 4.14 -5.61
C ALA A 8 10.99 5.52 -5.33
N SER A 9 10.30 6.11 -6.32
CA SER A 9 9.59 7.39 -6.16
C SER A 9 8.24 7.27 -5.46
N GLY A 10 7.72 6.06 -5.27
CA GLY A 10 6.45 5.79 -4.59
C GLY A 10 6.51 5.98 -3.07
N LEU A 11 5.37 5.83 -2.38
CA LEU A 11 5.26 5.98 -0.94
C LEU A 11 6.20 5.01 -0.19
N ILE A 12 6.10 3.72 -0.51
CA ILE A 12 6.92 2.67 0.11
C ILE A 12 8.38 2.83 -0.32
N GLY A 13 8.62 2.98 -1.62
CA GLY A 13 9.97 3.08 -2.18
C GLY A 13 10.80 4.20 -1.57
N LYS A 14 10.23 5.41 -1.41
CA LYS A 14 10.93 6.54 -0.78
C LYS A 14 11.36 6.22 0.66
N ARG A 15 10.48 5.62 1.45
CA ARG A 15 10.78 5.27 2.84
C ARG A 15 11.83 4.15 2.91
N LEU A 16 11.64 3.09 2.11
CA LEU A 16 12.57 1.96 2.06
C LEU A 16 13.97 2.41 1.64
N CYS A 17 14.10 3.22 0.57
CA CYS A 17 15.38 3.76 0.14
C CYS A 17 16.08 4.58 1.23
N LYS A 18 15.30 5.35 2.02
CA LYS A 18 15.88 6.13 3.13
C LYS A 18 16.48 5.22 4.19
N VAL A 19 15.75 4.19 4.61
CA VAL A 19 16.21 3.25 5.65
C VAL A 19 17.42 2.46 5.14
N LEU A 20 17.33 1.84 3.96
CA LEU A 20 18.43 1.06 3.39
C LEU A 20 19.73 1.86 3.25
N LYS A 21 19.64 3.16 2.87
CA LYS A 21 20.81 4.05 2.84
C LYS A 21 21.40 4.31 4.22
N GLN A 22 20.53 4.48 5.23
CA GLN A 22 20.98 4.67 6.61
C GLN A 22 21.68 3.44 7.16
N ASP A 23 21.23 2.25 6.74
CA ASP A 23 21.81 0.96 7.12
C ASP A 23 23.03 0.55 6.26
N GLY A 24 23.48 1.44 5.36
CA GLY A 24 24.72 1.25 4.58
C GLY A 24 24.60 0.31 3.38
N PHE A 25 23.39 0.02 2.90
CA PHE A 25 23.20 -0.75 1.67
C PHE A 25 23.56 0.07 0.43
N ASP A 26 24.16 -0.59 -0.57
CA ASP A 26 24.38 -0.02 -1.90
C ASP A 26 23.09 -0.14 -2.73
N ILE A 27 22.51 1.01 -3.08
CA ILE A 27 21.19 1.06 -3.71
C ILE A 27 21.29 1.66 -5.09
N GLU A 28 20.81 0.91 -6.08
CA GLU A 28 20.63 1.39 -7.44
C GLU A 28 19.15 1.33 -7.86
N PHE A 29 18.78 2.15 -8.84
CA PHE A 29 17.40 2.27 -9.30
C PHE A 29 17.25 1.76 -10.72
N LEU A 30 16.45 0.71 -10.88
CA LEU A 30 16.03 0.26 -12.20
C LEU A 30 14.88 1.17 -12.67
N LYS A 31 15.16 1.95 -13.71
CA LYS A 31 14.25 2.98 -14.22
C LYS A 31 13.50 2.48 -15.43
N ARG A 32 12.22 2.87 -15.51
CA ARG A 32 11.45 2.71 -16.73
C ARG A 32 12.09 3.57 -17.83
N HIS A 33 12.16 3.04 -19.05
CA HIS A 33 12.67 3.79 -20.18
C HIS A 33 11.78 5.03 -20.42
N ASP A 34 12.37 6.23 -20.34
CA ASP A 34 11.71 7.47 -20.73
C ASP A 34 11.83 7.60 -22.25
N TYR A 35 10.76 7.27 -22.97
CA TYR A 35 10.66 7.64 -24.36
C TYR A 35 10.49 9.14 -24.41
N ASN A 36 11.59 9.85 -24.81
CA ASN A 36 11.56 11.29 -24.98
C ASN A 36 10.27 11.74 -25.67
N ASN A 37 9.63 12.72 -25.12
CA ASN A 37 8.53 13.63 -25.45
C ASN A 37 7.89 13.62 -26.87
N THR A 38 8.25 12.70 -27.76
CA THR A 38 7.75 12.60 -29.14
C THR A 38 6.78 11.43 -29.37
N ILE A 39 6.53 10.61 -28.36
CA ILE A 39 5.61 9.47 -28.47
C ILE A 39 4.55 9.61 -27.40
N GLU A 40 3.28 9.67 -27.80
CA GLU A 40 2.13 9.74 -26.92
C GLU A 40 2.23 8.67 -25.82
N GLU A 41 1.85 9.00 -24.58
CA GLU A 41 1.84 8.09 -23.41
C GLU A 41 1.16 6.73 -23.67
N LYS A 42 0.41 6.61 -24.75
CA LYS A 42 -0.28 5.40 -25.19
C LYS A 42 0.62 4.34 -25.82
N ASP A 43 1.81 4.69 -26.28
CA ASP A 43 2.68 3.78 -27.06
C ASP A 43 3.69 2.97 -26.23
N TRP A 44 3.85 3.24 -24.94
CA TRP A 44 4.77 2.44 -24.12
C TRP A 44 4.33 0.96 -24.01
N LEU A 45 3.02 0.68 -24.20
CA LEU A 45 2.45 -0.68 -24.20
C LEU A 45 2.71 -1.44 -25.50
N SER A 46 2.94 -0.76 -26.62
CA SER A 46 3.11 -1.38 -27.94
C SER A 46 4.54 -1.85 -28.22
N ARG A 47 5.54 -1.36 -27.47
CA ARG A 47 6.96 -1.68 -27.66
C ARG A 47 7.43 -2.74 -26.69
N LYS A 48 7.25 -4.01 -27.05
CA LYS A 48 7.55 -5.20 -26.26
C LYS A 48 9.00 -5.39 -25.83
N ASN A 49 9.96 -4.57 -26.26
CA ASN A 49 11.38 -4.92 -26.15
C ASN A 49 12.27 -4.03 -25.27
N ILE A 50 11.80 -2.86 -24.79
CA ILE A 50 12.66 -2.01 -23.91
C ILE A 50 11.78 -1.35 -22.85
N PHE A 51 11.48 -2.07 -21.77
CA PHE A 51 10.75 -1.50 -20.63
C PHE A 51 11.67 -0.80 -19.63
N TRP A 52 12.90 -1.32 -19.45
CA TRP A 52 13.89 -0.80 -18.51
C TRP A 52 15.05 -0.15 -19.25
N SER A 53 15.52 1.02 -18.76
CA SER A 53 16.57 1.81 -19.42
C SER A 53 17.99 1.39 -19.09
N ASN A 54 18.19 0.66 -17.98
CA ASN A 54 19.48 0.29 -17.45
C ASN A 54 19.49 -1.13 -16.85
N PRO A 55 19.11 -2.17 -17.65
CA PRO A 55 18.96 -3.53 -17.13
C PRO A 55 20.30 -4.15 -16.68
N GLU A 56 21.42 -3.62 -17.14
CA GLU A 56 22.77 -4.06 -16.78
C GLU A 56 23.06 -3.98 -15.27
N ILE A 57 22.36 -3.10 -14.54
CA ILE A 57 22.52 -2.98 -13.09
C ILE A 57 22.06 -4.22 -12.33
N LEU A 58 21.24 -5.09 -12.97
CA LEU A 58 20.74 -6.32 -12.36
C LEU A 58 21.84 -7.38 -12.17
N GLU A 59 22.94 -7.27 -12.96
CA GLU A 59 24.07 -8.18 -12.86
C GLU A 59 24.68 -8.16 -11.46
N ASN A 60 24.86 -9.33 -10.85
CA ASN A 60 25.40 -9.52 -9.50
C ASN A 60 24.63 -8.80 -8.38
N ALA A 61 23.36 -8.46 -8.56
CA ALA A 61 22.55 -7.86 -7.50
C ALA A 61 22.29 -8.90 -6.37
N ASP A 62 22.39 -8.46 -5.12
CA ASP A 62 22.04 -9.32 -3.98
C ASP A 62 20.51 -9.43 -3.85
N ALA A 63 19.77 -8.35 -4.08
CA ALA A 63 18.31 -8.40 -4.13
C ALA A 63 17.74 -7.37 -5.11
N VAL A 64 16.57 -7.68 -5.67
CA VAL A 64 15.73 -6.75 -6.43
C VAL A 64 14.41 -6.54 -5.68
N VAL A 65 14.08 -5.30 -5.36
CA VAL A 65 12.79 -4.93 -4.76
C VAL A 65 11.90 -4.29 -5.81
N HIS A 66 10.86 -5.00 -6.22
CA HIS A 66 9.97 -4.59 -7.30
C HIS A 66 8.69 -3.95 -6.74
N LEU A 67 8.66 -2.61 -6.67
CA LEU A 67 7.54 -1.80 -6.18
C LEU A 67 6.85 -1.00 -7.30
N ALA A 68 7.30 -1.13 -8.54
CA ALA A 68 6.78 -0.34 -9.65
C ALA A 68 5.37 -0.78 -10.06
N GLY A 69 4.50 0.20 -10.21
CA GLY A 69 3.11 -0.01 -10.68
C GLY A 69 2.34 1.30 -10.69
N ALA A 70 1.37 1.44 -11.60
CA ALA A 70 0.49 2.60 -11.64
C ALA A 70 -0.35 2.71 -10.36
N ASN A 71 -0.63 3.94 -9.93
CA ASN A 71 -1.30 4.21 -8.67
C ASN A 71 -2.78 3.80 -8.69
N VAL A 72 -3.14 2.76 -7.95
CA VAL A 72 -4.53 2.25 -7.86
C VAL A 72 -5.53 3.24 -7.27
N ALA A 73 -5.07 4.30 -6.60
CA ALA A 73 -5.96 5.29 -5.98
C ALA A 73 -6.51 6.34 -6.97
N ARG A 74 -6.08 6.35 -8.24
CA ARG A 74 -6.66 7.23 -9.29
C ARG A 74 -8.02 6.70 -9.76
N PRO A 75 -8.87 7.52 -10.39
CA PRO A 75 -10.17 7.08 -10.93
C PRO A 75 -10.02 5.93 -11.94
N TRP A 76 -10.84 4.89 -11.80
CA TRP A 76 -10.79 3.67 -12.64
C TRP A 76 -11.60 3.83 -13.93
N THR A 77 -11.10 4.63 -14.87
CA THR A 77 -11.59 4.59 -16.24
C THR A 77 -11.15 3.27 -16.90
N LYS A 78 -11.81 2.88 -18.00
CA LYS A 78 -11.42 1.67 -18.75
C LYS A 78 -9.95 1.70 -19.17
N ALA A 79 -9.47 2.84 -19.65
CA ALA A 79 -8.06 3.03 -20.02
C ALA A 79 -7.13 2.92 -18.81
N TYR A 80 -7.50 3.55 -17.68
CA TYR A 80 -6.66 3.52 -16.48
C TYR A 80 -6.64 2.14 -15.80
N LYS A 81 -7.74 1.39 -15.79
CA LYS A 81 -7.74 -0.03 -15.35
C LYS A 81 -6.75 -0.86 -16.16
N LYS A 82 -6.73 -0.67 -17.47
CA LYS A 82 -5.74 -1.32 -18.36
C LYS A 82 -4.32 -0.92 -17.97
N GLU A 83 -4.04 0.37 -17.75
CA GLU A 83 -2.72 0.86 -17.30
C GLU A 83 -2.32 0.23 -15.95
N VAL A 84 -3.22 0.16 -14.97
CA VAL A 84 -2.96 -0.45 -13.66
C VAL A 84 -2.56 -1.92 -13.80
N LEU A 85 -3.26 -2.69 -14.63
CA LEU A 85 -2.96 -4.10 -14.89
C LEU A 85 -1.62 -4.23 -15.64
N GLU A 86 -1.49 -3.57 -16.78
CA GLU A 86 -0.36 -3.73 -17.69
C GLU A 86 0.95 -3.19 -17.12
N SER A 87 0.92 -2.11 -16.33
CA SER A 87 2.11 -1.61 -15.63
C SER A 87 2.74 -2.66 -14.70
N ARG A 88 1.94 -3.61 -14.22
CA ARG A 88 2.37 -4.71 -13.36
C ARG A 88 2.75 -5.94 -14.18
N THR A 89 1.86 -6.40 -15.03
CA THR A 89 2.08 -7.63 -15.78
C THR A 89 3.23 -7.48 -16.78
N ILE A 90 3.20 -6.45 -17.63
CA ILE A 90 4.26 -6.20 -18.62
C ILE A 90 5.56 -5.79 -17.92
N GLY A 91 5.47 -4.89 -16.90
CA GLY A 91 6.65 -4.44 -16.18
C GLY A 91 7.36 -5.57 -15.44
N THR A 92 6.62 -6.48 -14.82
CA THR A 92 7.18 -7.64 -14.15
C THR A 92 7.75 -8.66 -15.12
N THR A 93 7.03 -8.97 -16.22
CA THR A 93 7.55 -9.84 -17.28
C THR A 93 8.87 -9.31 -17.84
N ALA A 94 8.94 -8.01 -18.14
CA ALA A 94 10.17 -7.37 -18.61
C ALA A 94 11.31 -7.42 -17.58
N LEU A 95 11.00 -7.27 -16.28
CA LEU A 95 11.99 -7.42 -15.21
C LEU A 95 12.55 -8.85 -15.19
N MET A 96 11.68 -9.84 -15.20
CA MET A 96 12.08 -11.24 -15.15
C MET A 96 12.90 -11.64 -16.38
N GLN A 97 12.53 -11.14 -17.57
CA GLN A 97 13.32 -11.32 -18.80
C GLN A 97 14.71 -10.69 -18.69
N ALA A 98 14.80 -9.47 -18.13
CA ALA A 98 16.09 -8.81 -17.90
C ALA A 98 16.94 -9.57 -16.89
N CYS A 99 16.37 -10.08 -15.79
CA CYS A 99 17.07 -10.93 -14.83
C CYS A 99 17.54 -12.25 -15.48
N SER A 100 16.73 -12.85 -16.35
CA SER A 100 17.08 -14.08 -17.06
C SER A 100 18.22 -13.89 -18.07
N ALA A 101 18.40 -12.67 -18.59
CA ALA A 101 19.47 -12.33 -19.52
C ALA A 101 20.83 -12.11 -18.82
N CYS A 102 20.83 -11.92 -17.50
CA CYS A 102 22.07 -11.76 -16.72
C CYS A 102 22.91 -13.06 -16.72
N SER A 103 24.22 -12.90 -16.82
CA SER A 103 25.18 -14.02 -16.60
C SER A 103 25.15 -14.48 -15.14
N ASN A 104 25.14 -13.52 -14.22
CA ASN A 104 24.98 -13.73 -12.78
C ASN A 104 23.72 -13.00 -12.31
N PRO A 105 22.55 -13.66 -12.36
CA PRO A 105 21.29 -13.04 -12.04
C PRO A 105 21.20 -12.64 -10.56
N PRO A 106 20.24 -11.75 -10.20
CA PRO A 106 19.97 -11.40 -8.82
C PRO A 106 19.76 -12.63 -7.94
N LYS A 107 20.24 -12.59 -6.70
CA LYS A 107 20.12 -13.72 -5.75
C LYS A 107 18.71 -13.87 -5.17
N HIS A 108 17.92 -12.78 -5.15
CA HIS A 108 16.56 -12.76 -4.62
C HIS A 108 15.74 -11.66 -5.31
N ILE A 109 14.49 -11.95 -5.68
CA ILE A 109 13.55 -10.96 -6.17
C ILE A 109 12.36 -10.88 -5.20
N ILE A 110 12.09 -9.68 -4.69
CA ILE A 110 11.04 -9.38 -3.72
C ILE A 110 10.03 -8.45 -4.40
N SER A 111 8.87 -8.97 -4.78
CA SER A 111 7.82 -8.20 -5.45
C SER A 111 6.74 -7.75 -4.48
N ALA A 112 6.27 -6.52 -4.67
CA ALA A 112 5.03 -6.09 -4.07
C ALA A 112 3.83 -6.79 -4.72
N SER A 113 2.80 -6.97 -3.92
CA SER A 113 1.43 -7.33 -4.30
C SER A 113 0.47 -6.66 -3.31
N GLY A 114 -0.77 -7.05 -3.26
CA GLY A 114 -1.75 -6.47 -2.33
C GLY A 114 -2.72 -7.50 -1.77
N ILE A 115 -3.29 -7.21 -0.59
CA ILE A 115 -4.37 -8.02 -0.02
C ILE A 115 -5.64 -8.01 -0.87
N GLY A 116 -5.73 -7.11 -1.86
CA GLY A 116 -6.75 -7.16 -2.92
C GLY A 116 -6.75 -8.47 -3.72
N TYR A 117 -5.73 -9.32 -3.57
CA TYR A 117 -5.69 -10.70 -4.06
C TYR A 117 -6.86 -11.54 -3.50
N TYR A 118 -7.19 -11.35 -2.22
CA TYR A 118 -8.17 -12.17 -1.52
C TYR A 118 -9.61 -11.72 -1.75
N ALA A 119 -10.55 -12.65 -1.56
CA ALA A 119 -11.96 -12.35 -1.47
C ALA A 119 -12.25 -11.46 -0.25
N GLU A 120 -13.36 -10.72 -0.27
CA GLU A 120 -13.91 -10.15 0.96
C GLU A 120 -14.35 -11.28 1.90
N SER A 121 -13.87 -11.26 3.13
CA SER A 121 -14.06 -12.37 4.03
C SER A 121 -14.24 -11.95 5.48
N ALA A 122 -15.31 -11.31 5.82
CA ALA A 122 -15.73 -11.37 7.21
C ALA A 122 -16.75 -12.52 7.35
N PRO A 123 -16.59 -13.45 8.31
CA PRO A 123 -15.72 -13.43 9.49
C PRO A 123 -14.43 -14.23 9.39
N ASN A 124 -14.13 -14.89 8.26
CA ASN A 124 -12.99 -15.80 8.15
C ASN A 124 -11.65 -15.04 8.11
N THR A 125 -10.63 -15.64 8.70
CA THR A 125 -9.25 -15.15 8.61
C THR A 125 -8.60 -15.64 7.32
N LEU A 126 -8.02 -14.71 6.55
CA LEU A 126 -7.31 -14.99 5.30
C LEU A 126 -5.82 -15.18 5.57
N THR A 127 -5.28 -16.27 5.08
CA THR A 127 -3.85 -16.60 5.13
C THR A 127 -3.24 -16.54 3.73
N GLU A 128 -1.95 -16.76 3.61
CA GLU A 128 -1.25 -16.78 2.33
C GLU A 128 -1.73 -17.90 1.41
N GLU A 129 -2.29 -18.98 1.96
CA GLU A 129 -2.88 -20.13 1.25
C GLU A 129 -4.34 -19.91 0.86
N SER A 130 -4.97 -18.82 1.32
CA SER A 130 -6.36 -18.53 0.98
C SER A 130 -6.52 -18.26 -0.51
N SER A 131 -7.63 -18.73 -1.06
CA SER A 131 -7.94 -18.58 -2.48
C SER A 131 -8.09 -17.12 -2.90
N MET A 132 -7.83 -16.88 -4.17
CA MET A 132 -8.06 -15.60 -4.82
C MET A 132 -9.55 -15.21 -4.75
N GLY A 133 -9.80 -13.94 -4.56
CA GLY A 133 -11.12 -13.33 -4.67
C GLY A 133 -11.49 -12.94 -6.10
N ASP A 134 -12.59 -12.22 -6.20
CA ASP A 134 -13.13 -11.73 -7.46
C ASP A 134 -12.88 -10.22 -7.63
N GLY A 135 -13.06 -9.75 -8.88
CA GLY A 135 -13.02 -8.34 -9.23
C GLY A 135 -11.64 -7.81 -9.58
N PHE A 136 -11.62 -6.54 -9.97
CA PHE A 136 -10.46 -5.92 -10.62
C PHE A 136 -9.16 -5.97 -9.78
N LEU A 137 -9.24 -5.75 -8.47
CA LEU A 137 -8.02 -5.80 -7.64
C LEU A 137 -7.45 -7.21 -7.54
N ALA A 138 -8.30 -8.22 -7.47
CA ALA A 138 -7.86 -9.62 -7.46
C ALA A 138 -7.19 -10.00 -8.79
N GLU A 139 -7.80 -9.61 -9.91
CA GLU A 139 -7.21 -9.79 -11.24
C GLU A 139 -5.84 -9.12 -11.37
N VAL A 140 -5.71 -7.88 -10.87
CA VAL A 140 -4.43 -7.14 -10.88
C VAL A 140 -3.37 -7.85 -10.04
N CYS A 141 -3.70 -8.27 -8.82
CA CYS A 141 -2.75 -8.96 -7.95
C CYS A 141 -2.34 -10.32 -8.53
N LYS A 142 -3.31 -11.10 -9.03
CA LYS A 142 -3.06 -12.37 -9.70
C LYS A 142 -2.13 -12.20 -10.89
N GLY A 143 -2.47 -11.32 -11.83
CA GLY A 143 -1.66 -11.08 -13.01
C GLY A 143 -0.24 -10.62 -12.66
N TRP A 144 -0.09 -9.83 -11.59
CA TRP A 144 1.22 -9.41 -11.08
C TRP A 144 2.04 -10.59 -10.60
N GLU A 145 1.48 -11.41 -9.70
CA GLU A 145 2.15 -12.59 -9.14
C GLU A 145 2.43 -13.66 -10.20
N GLU A 146 1.48 -13.95 -11.10
CA GLU A 146 1.69 -14.88 -12.23
C GLU A 146 2.80 -14.41 -13.17
N SER A 147 2.88 -13.10 -13.45
CA SER A 147 3.96 -12.56 -14.29
C SER A 147 5.34 -12.73 -13.65
N LEU A 148 5.42 -12.75 -12.32
CA LEU A 148 6.66 -13.03 -11.59
C LEU A 148 7.02 -14.52 -11.67
N PHE A 149 6.09 -15.41 -11.28
CA PHE A 149 6.37 -16.85 -11.17
C PHE A 149 6.56 -17.52 -12.54
N ASN A 150 5.72 -17.21 -13.52
CA ASN A 150 5.73 -17.86 -14.84
C ASN A 150 6.94 -17.49 -15.70
N ASN A 151 7.60 -16.35 -15.38
CA ASN A 151 8.79 -15.92 -16.13
C ASN A 151 10.11 -16.17 -15.38
N ASN A 152 10.10 -16.94 -14.29
CA ASN A 152 11.30 -17.25 -13.50
C ASN A 152 12.07 -18.43 -14.09
N THR A 153 12.71 -18.23 -15.23
CA THR A 153 13.45 -19.28 -15.97
C THR A 153 14.82 -19.62 -15.36
N LYS A 154 15.34 -18.78 -14.47
CA LYS A 154 16.62 -18.97 -13.78
C LYS A 154 16.47 -19.52 -12.36
N GLU A 155 15.25 -19.88 -11.96
CA GLU A 155 14.94 -20.38 -10.61
C GLU A 155 15.43 -19.47 -9.48
N ILE A 156 15.39 -18.15 -9.72
CA ILE A 156 15.78 -17.16 -8.72
C ILE A 156 14.81 -17.24 -7.54
N PRO A 157 15.29 -17.24 -6.28
CA PRO A 157 14.44 -17.15 -5.10
C PRO A 157 13.48 -15.95 -5.18
N LEU A 158 12.18 -16.21 -4.97
CA LEU A 158 11.12 -15.18 -5.12
C LEU A 158 10.40 -14.95 -3.79
N SER A 159 10.13 -13.70 -3.49
CA SER A 159 9.19 -13.31 -2.43
C SER A 159 8.11 -12.38 -2.96
N VAL A 160 6.92 -12.51 -2.38
CA VAL A 160 5.78 -11.63 -2.67
C VAL A 160 5.26 -11.07 -1.35
N VAL A 161 5.09 -9.75 -1.29
CA VAL A 161 4.48 -9.09 -0.12
C VAL A 161 3.09 -8.60 -0.50
N ARG A 162 2.05 -9.33 -0.05
CA ARG A 162 0.64 -8.93 -0.20
C ARG A 162 0.32 -7.86 0.83
N THR A 163 0.47 -6.62 0.42
CA THR A 163 0.43 -5.45 1.30
C THR A 163 -0.99 -5.03 1.63
N GLY A 164 -1.27 -4.82 2.90
CA GLY A 164 -2.52 -4.23 3.42
C GLY A 164 -2.59 -2.71 3.25
N LEU A 165 -3.51 -2.08 3.97
CA LEU A 165 -3.64 -0.62 3.98
C LEU A 165 -2.42 0.01 4.66
N VAL A 166 -1.57 0.68 3.89
CA VAL A 166 -0.34 1.30 4.43
C VAL A 166 -0.67 2.59 5.18
N LEU A 167 -0.32 2.63 6.47
CA LEU A 167 -0.46 3.81 7.31
C LEU A 167 0.86 4.61 7.33
N SER A 168 0.78 5.82 6.82
CA SER A 168 1.85 6.82 6.77
C SER A 168 1.22 8.20 6.69
N ASN A 169 1.91 9.22 7.15
CA ASN A 169 1.46 10.61 7.06
C ASN A 169 1.16 11.09 5.64
N LYS A 170 1.75 10.43 4.63
CA LYS A 170 1.55 10.69 3.20
C LYS A 170 0.63 9.68 2.52
N SER A 171 0.06 8.74 3.26
CA SER A 171 -0.89 7.79 2.68
C SER A 171 -2.26 8.44 2.49
N LYS A 172 -2.94 8.10 1.38
CA LYS A 172 -4.24 8.68 1.04
C LYS A 172 -5.31 8.43 2.09
N ILE A 173 -5.24 7.32 2.81
CA ILE A 173 -6.19 7.00 3.88
C ILE A 173 -6.02 7.93 5.08
N VAL A 174 -4.79 8.22 5.49
CA VAL A 174 -4.49 9.14 6.60
C VAL A 174 -4.77 10.59 6.18
N GLU A 175 -4.44 10.98 4.94
CA GLU A 175 -4.82 12.30 4.40
C GLU A 175 -6.34 12.49 4.40
N ALA A 176 -7.11 11.51 3.94
CA ALA A 176 -8.57 11.56 3.95
C ALA A 176 -9.13 11.65 5.38
N ALA A 177 -8.58 10.90 6.33
CA ALA A 177 -8.96 10.98 7.74
C ALA A 177 -8.66 12.36 8.33
N LYS A 178 -7.51 12.96 8.00
CA LYS A 178 -7.16 14.35 8.40
C LYS A 178 -8.22 15.33 7.87
N ILE A 179 -8.53 15.29 6.58
CA ILE A 179 -9.53 16.17 5.96
C ILE A 179 -10.89 15.99 6.62
N GLN A 180 -11.33 14.74 6.81
CA GLN A 180 -12.62 14.45 7.43
C GLN A 180 -12.68 14.96 8.87
N PHE A 181 -11.63 14.76 9.66
CA PHE A 181 -11.52 15.28 11.03
C PHE A 181 -11.56 16.82 11.03
N LEU A 182 -10.89 17.47 10.09
CA LEU A 182 -10.87 18.92 9.94
C LEU A 182 -12.28 19.48 9.67
N LEU A 183 -13.05 18.80 8.84
CA LEU A 183 -14.40 19.25 8.43
C LEU A 183 -15.47 18.98 9.50
N SER A 184 -15.39 17.88 10.22
CA SER A 184 -16.45 17.41 11.12
C SER A 184 -16.06 17.25 12.59
N GLY A 185 -14.77 17.34 12.93
CA GLY A 185 -14.24 17.05 14.26
C GLY A 185 -14.26 15.57 14.63
N MET A 186 -14.59 14.70 13.67
CA MET A 186 -14.62 13.25 13.83
C MET A 186 -14.15 12.56 12.55
N VAL A 187 -13.61 11.35 12.68
CA VAL A 187 -13.34 10.46 11.55
C VAL A 187 -14.47 9.44 11.47
N GLY A 188 -15.33 9.59 10.49
CA GLY A 188 -16.44 8.67 10.23
C GLY A 188 -16.02 7.40 9.49
N SER A 189 -16.97 6.51 9.32
CA SER A 189 -16.79 5.27 8.57
C SER A 189 -17.47 5.34 7.21
N VAL A 190 -16.99 4.51 6.29
CA VAL A 190 -17.57 4.35 4.96
C VAL A 190 -18.28 3.00 4.89
N GLY A 191 -19.56 3.00 4.54
CA GLY A 191 -20.38 1.79 4.50
C GLY A 191 -20.69 1.25 5.89
N ASN A 192 -19.84 0.42 6.44
CA ASN A 192 -20.05 -0.23 7.72
C ASN A 192 -18.87 0.02 8.68
N HIS A 193 -19.14 0.62 9.83
CA HIS A 193 -18.13 0.89 10.86
C HIS A 193 -17.49 -0.37 11.45
N ARG A 194 -18.09 -1.55 11.27
CA ARG A 194 -17.58 -2.85 11.69
C ARG A 194 -16.71 -3.53 10.63
N SER A 195 -16.63 -2.97 9.41
CA SER A 195 -15.77 -3.53 8.37
C SER A 195 -14.33 -3.57 8.86
N ARG A 196 -13.70 -4.74 8.71
CA ARG A 196 -12.32 -4.97 9.14
C ARG A 196 -11.34 -4.47 8.09
N TRP A 197 -10.32 -3.79 8.57
CA TRP A 197 -9.20 -3.30 7.80
C TRP A 197 -7.92 -3.98 8.26
N SER A 198 -7.31 -4.71 7.35
CA SER A 198 -5.95 -5.22 7.51
C SER A 198 -4.99 -4.15 7.02
N TRP A 199 -4.27 -3.58 7.94
CA TRP A 199 -3.39 -2.43 7.77
C TRP A 199 -1.96 -2.77 8.19
N ILE A 200 -0.99 -1.95 7.79
CA ILE A 200 0.39 -2.02 8.28
C ILE A 200 0.97 -0.62 8.39
N HIS A 201 1.77 -0.36 9.42
CA HIS A 201 2.55 0.87 9.52
C HIS A 201 3.69 0.83 8.49
N ILE A 202 4.00 1.97 7.85
CA ILE A 202 5.02 2.03 6.79
C ILE A 202 6.42 1.59 7.27
N VAL A 203 6.73 1.81 8.54
CA VAL A 203 8.01 1.35 9.14
C VAL A 203 8.06 -0.16 9.18
N ASP A 204 7.02 -0.82 9.69
CA ASP A 204 6.96 -2.28 9.77
C ASP A 204 6.96 -2.92 8.37
N LEU A 205 6.30 -2.29 7.40
CA LEU A 205 6.36 -2.75 6.01
C LEU A 205 7.78 -2.67 5.45
N CYS A 206 8.51 -1.56 5.71
CA CYS A 206 9.90 -1.45 5.30
C CYS A 206 10.79 -2.48 6.01
N ASN A 207 10.58 -2.71 7.31
CA ASN A 207 11.31 -3.73 8.07
C ASN A 207 11.06 -5.15 7.51
N LEU A 208 9.83 -5.44 7.06
CA LEU A 208 9.50 -6.71 6.39
C LEU A 208 10.29 -6.88 5.08
N TYR A 209 10.37 -5.81 4.26
CA TYR A 209 11.22 -5.84 3.06
C TYR A 209 12.69 -6.03 3.41
N ILE A 210 13.20 -5.37 4.43
CA ILE A 210 14.60 -5.48 4.87
C ILE A 210 14.89 -6.91 5.35
N ALA A 211 14.01 -7.52 6.13
CA ALA A 211 14.16 -8.90 6.60
C ALA A 211 14.15 -9.95 5.46
N LEU A 212 13.49 -9.63 4.33
CA LEU A 212 13.58 -10.43 3.11
C LEU A 212 14.88 -10.16 2.34
N ILE A 213 15.37 -8.91 2.33
CA ILE A 213 16.62 -8.51 1.66
C ILE A 213 17.84 -9.15 2.33
N ASP A 214 17.90 -9.11 3.66
CA ASP A 214 19.05 -9.60 4.43
C ASP A 214 19.02 -11.11 4.71
N GLY A 215 17.93 -11.79 4.30
CA GLY A 215 17.77 -13.24 4.46
C GLY A 215 17.29 -13.68 5.84
N THR A 216 16.94 -12.76 6.74
CA THR A 216 16.29 -13.07 8.02
C THR A 216 14.97 -13.82 7.80
N LEU A 217 14.25 -13.45 6.75
CA LEU A 217 13.06 -14.16 6.27
C LEU A 217 13.39 -14.97 5.02
N GLN A 218 12.92 -16.22 5.00
CA GLN A 218 13.08 -17.09 3.83
C GLN A 218 12.21 -16.61 2.66
N PRO A 219 12.62 -16.88 1.40
CA PRO A 219 11.79 -16.59 0.23
C PRO A 219 10.38 -17.20 0.34
N GLY A 220 9.38 -16.48 -0.13
CA GLY A 220 7.98 -16.93 -0.09
C GLY A 220 6.96 -15.81 -0.15
N ILE A 221 5.68 -16.16 -0.04
CA ILE A 221 4.57 -15.21 -0.01
C ILE A 221 4.31 -14.82 1.45
N TYR A 222 4.21 -13.52 1.72
CA TYR A 222 3.93 -12.95 3.03
C TYR A 222 2.81 -11.92 2.97
N ASN A 223 1.92 -11.96 3.95
CA ASN A 223 0.95 -10.91 4.17
C ASN A 223 1.63 -9.72 4.88
N GLY A 224 1.80 -8.62 4.16
CA GLY A 224 2.32 -7.37 4.70
C GLY A 224 1.24 -6.61 5.48
N VAL A 225 0.81 -7.14 6.62
CA VAL A 225 -0.22 -6.59 7.50
C VAL A 225 0.22 -6.63 8.96
N ALA A 226 -0.28 -5.70 9.77
CA ALA A 226 -0.09 -5.72 11.22
C ALA A 226 -0.84 -6.89 11.87
N PRO A 227 -0.38 -7.41 13.04
CA PRO A 227 -0.97 -8.57 13.69
C PRO A 227 -2.38 -8.33 14.19
N ASN A 228 -2.75 -7.07 14.43
CA ASN A 228 -4.05 -6.69 14.98
C ASN A 228 -4.85 -5.87 13.95
N PRO A 229 -5.65 -6.50 13.08
CA PRO A 229 -6.54 -5.78 12.19
C PRO A 229 -7.55 -4.98 13.00
N CYS A 230 -7.93 -3.80 12.53
CA CYS A 230 -8.91 -2.95 13.20
C CYS A 230 -10.19 -2.81 12.39
N THR A 231 -11.27 -2.39 13.05
CA THR A 231 -12.46 -1.92 12.35
C THR A 231 -12.28 -0.46 11.91
N GLN A 232 -13.06 -0.02 10.93
CA GLN A 232 -13.09 1.39 10.54
C GLN A 232 -13.42 2.31 11.73
N GLY A 233 -14.30 1.84 12.64
CA GLY A 233 -14.65 2.59 13.84
C GLY A 233 -13.50 2.71 14.84
N GLU A 234 -12.69 1.67 15.01
CA GLU A 234 -11.49 1.68 15.86
C GLU A 234 -10.41 2.59 15.27
N PHE A 235 -10.18 2.51 13.94
CA PHE A 235 -9.28 3.42 13.25
C PHE A 235 -9.66 4.89 13.51
N GLY A 236 -10.93 5.25 13.31
CA GLY A 236 -11.40 6.62 13.58
C GLY A 236 -11.19 7.04 15.03
N LYS A 237 -11.47 6.14 16.00
CA LYS A 237 -11.23 6.43 17.43
C LYS A 237 -9.76 6.64 17.75
N ALA A 238 -8.87 5.79 17.22
CA ALA A 238 -7.44 5.89 17.43
C ALA A 238 -6.90 7.20 16.84
N PHE A 239 -7.35 7.56 15.62
CA PHE A 239 -6.98 8.82 14.97
C PHE A 239 -7.34 10.06 15.81
N GLU A 240 -8.54 10.09 16.40
CA GLU A 240 -9.05 11.25 17.16
C GLU A 240 -8.43 11.41 18.55
N ARG A 241 -7.84 10.37 19.11
CA ARG A 241 -7.26 10.43 20.48
C ARG A 241 -6.06 11.36 20.60
N HIS A 242 -5.38 11.64 19.49
CA HIS A 242 -4.12 12.35 19.54
C HIS A 242 -4.24 13.81 19.97
N PRO A 243 -3.38 14.29 20.93
CA PRO A 243 -3.42 15.64 21.50
C PRO A 243 -3.23 16.76 20.46
N ALA A 244 -2.48 16.53 19.38
CA ALA A 244 -2.23 17.54 18.34
C ALA A 244 -3.52 18.06 17.70
N PHE A 245 -4.57 17.23 17.59
CA PHE A 245 -5.87 17.64 17.07
C PHE A 245 -6.74 18.35 18.13
N LYS A 246 -6.33 18.29 19.40
CA LYS A 246 -6.99 19.02 20.51
C LYS A 246 -6.37 20.39 20.76
N SER A 247 -5.27 20.75 20.05
CA SER A 247 -4.59 22.02 20.24
C SER A 247 -5.52 23.21 19.89
N PRO A 248 -5.63 24.21 20.79
CA PRO A 248 -6.45 25.40 20.55
C PRO A 248 -6.07 26.15 19.28
N LYS A 249 -4.78 26.23 18.92
CA LYS A 249 -4.29 26.88 17.70
C LYS A 249 -4.81 26.21 16.42
N TYR A 250 -4.88 24.88 16.41
CA TYR A 250 -5.39 24.11 15.26
C TYR A 250 -6.92 24.27 15.13
N LEU A 251 -7.61 24.26 16.27
CA LEU A 251 -9.06 24.49 16.35
C LEU A 251 -9.45 25.93 15.95
N ILE A 252 -8.65 26.95 16.31
CA ILE A 252 -8.90 28.35 15.95
C ILE A 252 -8.74 28.57 14.43
N TYR A 253 -7.68 28.02 13.84
CA TYR A 253 -7.47 28.11 12.38
C TYR A 253 -8.64 27.50 11.60
N LEU A 254 -9.17 26.38 12.09
CA LEU A 254 -10.34 25.70 11.53
C LEU A 254 -11.66 26.42 11.80
N GLN A 255 -11.79 27.06 12.98
CA GLN A 255 -12.98 27.81 13.34
C GLN A 255 -13.23 29.00 12.41
N LEU A 256 -12.17 29.64 11.92
CA LEU A 256 -12.27 30.77 10.99
C LEU A 256 -12.65 30.34 9.57
N GLN A 257 -12.24 29.16 9.13
CA GLN A 257 -12.54 28.68 7.77
C GLN A 257 -13.87 27.92 7.64
N PHE A 258 -14.39 27.34 8.72
CA PHE A 258 -15.56 26.44 8.69
C PHE A 258 -16.62 26.78 9.73
N TRP A 259 -16.87 28.04 9.97
CA TRP A 259 -17.90 28.50 10.92
C TRP A 259 -19.26 27.84 10.70
N ALA A 260 -19.72 27.72 9.44
CA ALA A 260 -20.98 27.08 9.09
C ALA A 260 -21.04 25.59 9.43
N ALA A 261 -19.95 24.85 9.17
CA ALA A 261 -19.86 23.42 9.52
C ALA A 261 -19.84 23.22 11.04
N LYS A 262 -19.28 24.16 11.79
CA LYS A 262 -19.25 24.14 13.25
C LYS A 262 -20.64 24.36 13.86
N GLN A 263 -21.44 25.24 13.30
CA GLN A 263 -22.83 25.44 13.74
C GLN A 263 -23.65 24.17 13.55
N LEU A 264 -23.53 23.51 12.41
CA LEU A 264 -24.21 22.24 12.12
C LEU A 264 -23.75 21.13 13.09
N ASN A 265 -22.44 21.00 13.36
CA ASN A 265 -21.90 20.03 14.31
C ASN A 265 -22.30 20.35 15.78
N GLY A 266 -22.39 21.64 16.14
CA GLY A 266 -22.91 22.07 17.42
C GLY A 266 -24.35 21.64 17.63
N LEU A 267 -25.18 21.80 16.61
CA LEU A 267 -26.58 21.37 16.62
C LEU A 267 -26.72 19.85 16.72
N ILE A 268 -25.91 19.11 15.96
CA ILE A 268 -25.89 17.63 15.99
C ILE A 268 -25.49 17.12 17.38
N ARG A 269 -24.49 17.74 18.02
CA ARG A 269 -24.08 17.42 19.40
C ARG A 269 -25.14 17.79 20.42
N PHE A 270 -25.77 18.95 20.25
CA PHE A 270 -26.85 19.42 21.11
C PHE A 270 -28.08 18.48 21.06
N LEU A 271 -28.37 17.94 19.89
CA LEU A 271 -29.43 16.94 19.69
C LEU A 271 -29.07 15.53 20.19
N GLY A 272 -27.93 15.36 20.88
CA GLY A 272 -27.53 14.07 21.45
C GLY A 272 -27.13 13.02 20.42
N ILE A 273 -26.94 13.39 19.14
CA ILE A 273 -26.53 12.48 18.07
C ILE A 273 -25.01 12.29 18.16
N GLN A 274 -24.57 11.50 19.14
CA GLN A 274 -23.16 11.14 19.34
C GLN A 274 -22.68 10.01 18.43
N LYS A 275 -23.46 9.61 17.44
CA LYS A 275 -23.05 8.54 16.50
C LYS A 275 -22.07 9.11 15.48
N ARG A 276 -20.94 8.41 15.30
CA ARG A 276 -19.96 8.73 14.25
C ARG A 276 -20.68 8.77 12.90
N PRO A 277 -20.38 9.76 12.04
CA PRO A 277 -20.97 9.81 10.72
C PRO A 277 -20.59 8.55 9.95
N ILE A 278 -21.58 7.91 9.36
CA ILE A 278 -21.39 6.79 8.43
C ILE A 278 -21.80 7.32 7.07
N ILE A 279 -20.84 7.34 6.14
CA ILE A 279 -21.12 7.65 4.75
C ILE A 279 -21.73 6.39 4.14
N PRO A 280 -23.00 6.41 3.71
CA PRO A 280 -23.63 5.23 3.15
C PRO A 280 -22.88 4.69 1.94
N GLU A 281 -22.85 3.37 1.79
CA GLU A 281 -22.13 2.69 0.71
C GLU A 281 -22.55 3.21 -0.68
N TRP A 282 -23.86 3.43 -0.90
CA TRP A 282 -24.35 3.93 -2.16
C TRP A 282 -23.80 5.32 -2.54
N VAL A 283 -23.54 6.19 -1.55
CA VAL A 283 -22.92 7.50 -1.78
C VAL A 283 -21.49 7.35 -2.31
N ILE A 284 -20.72 6.45 -1.69
CA ILE A 284 -19.34 6.20 -2.13
C ILE A 284 -19.32 5.51 -3.49
N LYS A 285 -20.22 4.55 -3.72
CA LYS A 285 -20.36 3.90 -5.04
C LYS A 285 -20.72 4.92 -6.12
N LEU A 286 -21.60 5.85 -5.83
CA LEU A 286 -21.96 6.92 -6.77
C LEU A 286 -20.77 7.87 -7.04
N ALA A 287 -20.03 8.26 -6.00
CA ALA A 287 -18.93 9.23 -6.10
C ALA A 287 -17.64 8.62 -6.71
N TRP A 288 -17.33 7.36 -6.40
CA TRP A 288 -16.06 6.70 -6.76
C TRP A 288 -16.22 5.56 -7.75
N GLY A 289 -17.44 5.16 -8.08
CA GLY A 289 -17.70 4.01 -8.96
C GLY A 289 -17.08 2.72 -8.41
N GLU A 290 -16.52 1.90 -9.29
CA GLU A 290 -15.87 0.63 -8.93
C GLU A 290 -14.70 0.81 -7.94
N ARG A 291 -14.01 1.96 -7.96
CA ARG A 291 -12.91 2.25 -7.02
C ARG A 291 -13.36 2.28 -5.56
N SER A 292 -14.65 2.40 -5.30
CA SER A 292 -15.23 2.32 -3.94
C SER A 292 -14.85 1.02 -3.22
N ALA A 293 -14.54 -0.06 -3.95
CA ALA A 293 -14.05 -1.32 -3.40
C ALA A 293 -12.84 -1.14 -2.46
N ILE A 294 -11.95 -0.16 -2.74
CA ILE A 294 -10.79 0.12 -1.88
C ILE A 294 -11.22 0.62 -0.49
N ALA A 295 -12.25 1.47 -0.43
CA ALA A 295 -12.74 2.05 0.83
C ALA A 295 -13.73 1.15 1.56
N LEU A 296 -14.46 0.31 0.81
CA LEU A 296 -15.49 -0.60 1.33
C LEU A 296 -14.92 -1.96 1.73
N THR A 297 -13.61 -2.17 1.59
CA THR A 297 -12.96 -3.44 1.91
C THR A 297 -13.31 -3.92 3.32
N ASN A 298 -13.54 -5.22 3.44
CA ASN A 298 -13.84 -5.91 4.69
C ASN A 298 -13.06 -7.23 4.74
N GLN A 299 -11.76 -7.12 5.03
CA GLN A 299 -10.82 -8.24 4.99
C GLN A 299 -10.11 -8.40 6.32
N ASN A 300 -10.09 -9.64 6.83
CA ASN A 300 -9.37 -10.04 8.04
C ASN A 300 -8.16 -10.90 7.64
N VAL A 301 -7.06 -10.25 7.29
CA VAL A 301 -5.85 -10.92 6.81
C VAL A 301 -4.88 -11.18 7.96
N SER A 302 -4.36 -12.39 8.04
CA SER A 302 -3.47 -12.87 9.09
C SER A 302 -2.02 -12.45 8.86
N ALA A 303 -1.36 -11.98 9.91
CA ALA A 303 0.09 -11.81 9.97
C ALA A 303 0.81 -13.03 10.57
N LYS A 304 0.09 -14.14 10.78
CA LYS A 304 0.61 -15.29 11.56
C LYS A 304 1.91 -15.84 10.98
N LYS A 305 2.00 -16.03 9.66
CA LYS A 305 3.20 -16.52 9.01
C LYS A 305 4.42 -15.65 9.30
N THR A 306 4.28 -14.33 9.24
CA THR A 306 5.35 -13.39 9.59
C THR A 306 5.70 -13.44 11.07
N LEU A 307 4.71 -13.53 11.96
CA LEU A 307 4.95 -13.67 13.41
C LEU A 307 5.65 -14.96 13.77
N ASP A 308 5.29 -16.08 13.13
CA ASP A 308 5.87 -17.39 13.39
C ASP A 308 7.39 -17.45 13.02
N THR A 309 7.89 -16.51 12.22
CA THR A 309 9.33 -16.36 11.93
C THR A 309 10.11 -15.62 13.02
N GLY A 310 9.43 -15.08 14.04
CA GLY A 310 10.04 -14.22 15.06
C GLY A 310 10.13 -12.73 14.65
N PHE A 311 9.54 -12.33 13.53
CA PHE A 311 9.51 -10.93 13.12
C PHE A 311 8.79 -10.05 14.16
N CYS A 312 9.46 -8.96 14.58
CA CYS A 312 8.95 -8.05 15.60
C CYS A 312 8.35 -6.79 14.96
N TYR A 313 7.04 -6.60 15.10
CA TYR A 313 6.37 -5.37 14.70
C TYR A 313 6.64 -4.26 15.72
N GLN A 314 7.03 -3.07 15.24
CA GLN A 314 7.19 -1.87 16.08
C GLN A 314 5.83 -1.24 16.40
N TYR A 315 4.87 -1.36 15.49
CA TYR A 315 3.53 -0.77 15.62
C TYR A 315 2.45 -1.85 15.43
N PRO A 316 2.32 -2.77 16.40
CA PRO A 316 1.41 -3.92 16.26
C PRO A 316 -0.07 -3.54 16.43
N THR A 317 -0.40 -2.39 17.03
CA THR A 317 -1.78 -1.93 17.27
C THR A 317 -2.06 -0.62 16.58
N ILE A 318 -3.34 -0.37 16.26
CA ILE A 318 -3.75 0.86 15.58
C ILE A 318 -3.43 2.10 16.41
N GLU A 319 -3.49 2.00 17.73
CA GLU A 319 -3.14 3.06 18.67
C GLU A 319 -1.66 3.42 18.55
N SER A 320 -0.75 2.41 18.65
CA SER A 320 0.70 2.65 18.54
C SER A 320 1.09 3.23 17.18
N ALA A 321 0.43 2.78 16.11
CA ALA A 321 0.65 3.32 14.78
C ALA A 321 0.21 4.80 14.68
N MET A 322 -0.96 5.13 15.22
CA MET A 322 -1.46 6.51 15.19
C MET A 322 -0.60 7.44 16.08
N ASP A 323 -0.18 7.01 17.25
CA ASP A 323 0.67 7.79 18.13
C ASP A 323 1.99 8.15 17.43
N HIS A 324 2.60 7.21 16.70
CA HIS A 324 3.80 7.49 15.90
C HIS A 324 3.54 8.47 14.76
N LEU A 325 2.48 8.27 13.97
CA LEU A 325 2.14 9.13 12.83
C LEU A 325 1.87 10.59 13.23
N HIS A 326 1.45 10.82 14.47
CA HIS A 326 1.16 12.15 14.97
C HIS A 326 2.40 12.87 15.56
N THR A 327 3.38 12.11 16.02
CA THR A 327 4.58 12.65 16.68
C THR A 327 5.78 12.75 15.73
N HIS A 328 5.81 11.97 14.66
CA HIS A 328 6.94 11.87 13.73
C HIS A 328 6.50 12.10 12.28
N ASN A 329 7.36 12.76 11.51
CA ASN A 329 7.21 12.80 10.06
C ASN A 329 7.91 11.58 9.45
N ASP A 330 7.15 10.70 8.81
CA ASP A 330 7.63 9.47 8.15
C ASP A 330 8.43 9.73 6.86
N CYS A 331 9.08 10.88 6.73
CA CYS A 331 9.79 11.29 5.52
C CYS A 331 11.28 11.03 5.58
#